data_3f976c3166d7627217a3c79a5ff68530
#
_entry.id   3f976c3166d7627217a3c79a5ff68530
#
_cell.length_a   1.000
_cell.length_b   1.000
_cell.length_c   1.000
_cell.angle_alpha   90.00
_cell.angle_beta   90.00
_cell.angle_gamma   90.00
#
_symmetry.space_group_name_H-M   'P 1'
#
loop_
_entity.id
_entity.type
_entity.pdbx_description
1 polymer ?
#
loop_
_entity_poly.entity_id
_entity_poly.type
_entity_poly.pdbx_seq_one_letter_code
_entity_poly.pdbx_strand_id
1 'polypeptide(L)'
;MKEKIEQIRQQALAAIEDAAGIDKLNDVKVAFLGKKGQLSSLLKGMKDVSPEDRPKVGQMVNEARAGIEAKMEEKRTAIQKKLREEKMKKEVIDVTLPGKKVAVGHRHPNQIALDDLERVFIGMGYEVVEGPEVEYDHYNFELLNIPANHPAKDEQDTFYITKDILLRTQTSPVQARIMETGRMPIRVIAPGRVFRSDEVDATHSPSFHQVEGLVVDKGITFADLKGTLQQWAEEFFGPDTKVKFRPHHFPFTEPSAEVDVSCFKCGGKGCRMCKGSGWIEILGCGMVHPKVLSDCGIDPEVYSGFAFGIGLERVTLLKYEIDDMRLLYENDARFLKQF
;
A
#
# COMPACT_ATOMS: atom_id res chain seq x y z
N MET A 1 -2.16 -82.27 12.61
CA MET A 1 -2.43 -80.83 12.78
C MET A 1 -1.24 -79.95 12.41
N LYS A 2 -0.04 -80.26 12.83
CA LYS A 2 1.18 -79.48 12.50
C LYS A 2 1.36 -79.24 11.01
N GLU A 3 1.22 -80.29 10.16
CA GLU A 3 1.35 -80.20 8.72
C GLU A 3 0.28 -79.30 8.09
N LYS A 4 -0.96 -79.30 8.60
CA LYS A 4 -2.01 -78.41 8.12
C LYS A 4 -1.74 -76.92 8.43
N ILE A 5 -1.16 -76.59 9.57
CA ILE A 5 -0.79 -75.23 9.94
C ILE A 5 0.30 -74.73 8.99
N GLU A 6 1.33 -75.54 8.75
CA GLU A 6 2.42 -75.15 7.85
C GLU A 6 1.95 -75.03 6.40
N GLN A 7 1.06 -75.93 5.96
CA GLN A 7 0.45 -75.84 4.61
C GLN A 7 -0.35 -74.55 4.44
N ILE A 8 -1.17 -74.17 5.43
CA ILE A 8 -1.93 -72.89 5.39
C ILE A 8 -0.99 -71.69 5.40
N ARG A 9 0.09 -71.76 6.21
CA ARG A 9 1.11 -70.73 6.24
C ARG A 9 1.76 -70.53 4.86
N GLN A 10 2.19 -71.60 4.22
CA GLN A 10 2.79 -71.54 2.89
C GLN A 10 1.81 -71.03 1.83
N GLN A 11 0.54 -71.45 1.86
CA GLN A 11 -0.48 -70.93 0.96
C GLN A 11 -0.74 -69.42 1.20
N ALA A 12 -0.76 -68.96 2.45
CA ALA A 12 -0.91 -67.56 2.77
C ALA A 12 0.28 -66.71 2.28
N LEU A 13 1.51 -67.21 2.45
CA LEU A 13 2.70 -66.51 1.98
C LEU A 13 2.75 -66.43 0.45
N ALA A 14 2.40 -67.49 -0.26
CA ALA A 14 2.29 -67.49 -1.73
C ALA A 14 1.22 -66.49 -2.19
N ALA A 15 0.02 -66.48 -1.57
CA ALA A 15 -1.05 -65.55 -1.91
C ALA A 15 -0.67 -64.09 -1.61
N ILE A 16 0.15 -63.84 -0.57
CA ILE A 16 0.69 -62.49 -0.28
C ILE A 16 1.66 -62.04 -1.38
N GLU A 17 2.52 -62.96 -1.85
CA GLU A 17 3.46 -62.63 -2.93
C GLU A 17 2.77 -62.34 -4.24
N ASP A 18 1.70 -63.04 -4.57
CA ASP A 18 0.91 -62.84 -5.78
C ASP A 18 -0.01 -61.61 -5.70
N ALA A 19 -0.21 -61.03 -4.54
CA ALA A 19 -1.06 -59.84 -4.36
C ALA A 19 -0.49 -58.63 -5.08
N ALA A 20 -1.14 -58.21 -6.19
CA ALA A 20 -0.71 -57.09 -7.02
C ALA A 20 -1.15 -55.72 -6.48
N GLY A 21 -2.02 -55.65 -5.46
CA GLY A 21 -2.56 -54.41 -4.93
C GLY A 21 -3.07 -54.53 -3.47
N ILE A 22 -3.37 -53.40 -2.87
CA ILE A 22 -3.80 -53.33 -1.44
C ILE A 22 -5.13 -54.08 -1.25
N ASP A 23 -6.05 -54.02 -2.20
CA ASP A 23 -7.35 -54.67 -2.12
C ASP A 23 -7.19 -56.21 -2.11
N LYS A 24 -6.38 -56.74 -3.03
CA LYS A 24 -6.04 -58.18 -3.05
C LYS A 24 -5.34 -58.63 -1.79
N LEU A 25 -4.47 -57.78 -1.23
CA LEU A 25 -3.79 -58.08 0.03
C LEU A 25 -4.79 -58.13 1.22
N ASN A 26 -5.81 -57.28 1.20
CA ASN A 26 -6.91 -57.32 2.17
C ASN A 26 -7.78 -58.55 2.01
N ASP A 27 -8.05 -59.02 0.77
CA ASP A 27 -8.76 -60.26 0.54
C ASP A 27 -8.00 -61.47 1.11
N VAL A 28 -6.68 -61.51 0.91
CA VAL A 28 -5.82 -62.53 1.51
C VAL A 28 -5.89 -62.47 3.03
N LYS A 29 -5.88 -61.29 3.65
CA LYS A 29 -6.05 -61.12 5.10
C LYS A 29 -7.36 -61.73 5.58
N VAL A 30 -8.45 -61.44 4.89
CA VAL A 30 -9.76 -61.96 5.27
C VAL A 30 -9.82 -63.50 5.10
N ALA A 31 -9.25 -64.04 4.00
CA ALA A 31 -9.26 -65.47 3.71
C ALA A 31 -8.48 -66.28 4.71
N PHE A 32 -7.35 -65.79 5.17
CA PHE A 32 -6.45 -66.56 6.08
C PHE A 32 -6.60 -66.16 7.57
N LEU A 33 -6.72 -64.87 7.87
CA LEU A 33 -6.71 -64.33 9.23
C LEU A 33 -8.05 -63.82 9.75
N GLY A 34 -9.04 -63.70 8.88
CA GLY A 34 -10.37 -63.22 9.22
C GLY A 34 -11.12 -64.11 10.24
N LYS A 35 -12.23 -63.65 10.78
CA LYS A 35 -13.07 -64.42 11.76
C LYS A 35 -13.49 -65.79 11.25
N LYS A 36 -13.66 -65.98 9.95
CA LYS A 36 -13.98 -67.23 9.25
C LYS A 36 -12.80 -67.73 8.41
N GLY A 37 -11.61 -67.15 8.56
CA GLY A 37 -10.42 -67.50 7.81
C GLY A 37 -9.90 -68.86 8.17
N GLN A 38 -9.05 -69.39 7.29
CA GLN A 38 -8.54 -70.77 7.37
C GLN A 38 -7.79 -71.01 8.70
N LEU A 39 -6.99 -70.04 9.16
CA LEU A 39 -6.23 -70.19 10.40
C LEU A 39 -7.14 -70.11 11.65
N SER A 40 -8.14 -69.22 11.57
CA SER A 40 -9.12 -69.08 12.67
C SER A 40 -10.06 -70.28 12.78
N SER A 41 -10.32 -70.97 11.64
CA SER A 41 -11.14 -72.16 11.60
C SER A 41 -10.42 -73.36 12.22
N LEU A 42 -9.08 -73.43 12.07
CA LEU A 42 -8.27 -74.45 12.73
C LEU A 42 -8.29 -74.32 14.27
N LEU A 43 -8.29 -73.09 14.80
CA LEU A 43 -8.43 -72.83 16.21
C LEU A 43 -9.77 -73.34 16.80
N LYS A 44 -10.85 -73.27 16.03
CA LYS A 44 -12.16 -73.78 16.45
C LYS A 44 -12.20 -75.32 16.49
N GLY A 45 -11.39 -76.01 15.64
CA GLY A 45 -11.20 -77.48 15.64
C GLY A 45 -10.25 -78.02 16.75
N MET A 46 -9.69 -77.12 17.59
CA MET A 46 -8.83 -77.53 18.72
C MET A 46 -9.56 -78.34 19.83
N LYS A 47 -10.88 -78.42 19.74
CA LYS A 47 -11.66 -79.27 20.67
C LYS A 47 -11.34 -80.77 20.57
N ASP A 48 -10.86 -81.22 19.41
CA ASP A 48 -10.55 -82.62 19.12
C ASP A 48 -9.08 -82.99 19.38
N VAL A 49 -8.27 -82.08 20.00
CA VAL A 49 -6.86 -82.27 20.34
C VAL A 49 -6.71 -82.62 21.83
N SER A 50 -5.77 -83.53 22.13
CA SER A 50 -5.48 -83.88 23.51
C SER A 50 -5.15 -82.67 24.40
N PRO A 51 -5.55 -82.62 25.69
CA PRO A 51 -5.33 -81.50 26.56
C PRO A 51 -3.84 -81.10 26.69
N GLU A 52 -2.90 -82.05 26.58
CA GLU A 52 -1.47 -81.84 26.68
C GLU A 52 -0.84 -81.18 25.44
N ASP A 53 -1.43 -81.35 24.24
CA ASP A 53 -0.92 -80.80 22.99
C ASP A 53 -1.58 -79.42 22.61
N ARG A 54 -2.66 -79.03 23.25
CA ARG A 54 -3.36 -77.77 22.98
C ARG A 54 -2.47 -76.52 23.12
N PRO A 55 -1.62 -76.40 24.16
CA PRO A 55 -0.76 -75.25 24.28
C PRO A 55 0.25 -75.15 23.13
N LYS A 56 0.84 -76.30 22.73
CA LYS A 56 1.83 -76.37 21.64
C LYS A 56 1.22 -76.00 20.29
N VAL A 57 0.01 -76.46 20.02
CA VAL A 57 -0.74 -76.13 18.77
C VAL A 57 -1.15 -74.68 18.77
N GLY A 58 -1.61 -74.14 19.90
CA GLY A 58 -1.93 -72.73 20.07
C GLY A 58 -0.74 -71.83 19.79
N GLN A 59 0.45 -72.17 20.32
CA GLN A 59 1.67 -71.43 20.05
C GLN A 59 2.05 -71.47 18.57
N MET A 60 2.00 -72.61 17.92
CA MET A 60 2.29 -72.72 16.48
C MET A 60 1.35 -71.93 15.60
N VAL A 61 0.03 -71.86 15.93
CA VAL A 61 -0.93 -71.01 15.21
C VAL A 61 -0.63 -69.53 15.40
N ASN A 62 -0.26 -69.10 16.63
CA ASN A 62 0.13 -67.72 16.90
C ASN A 62 1.41 -67.33 16.15
N GLU A 63 2.42 -68.21 16.12
CA GLU A 63 3.67 -67.98 15.36
C GLU A 63 3.38 -67.90 13.86
N ALA A 64 2.56 -68.81 13.33
CA ALA A 64 2.14 -68.77 11.92
C ALA A 64 1.37 -67.45 11.60
N ARG A 65 0.47 -67.02 12.47
CA ARG A 65 -0.25 -65.79 12.37
C ARG A 65 0.66 -64.57 12.36
N ALA A 66 1.57 -64.50 13.31
CA ALA A 66 2.54 -63.40 13.40
C ALA A 66 3.45 -63.33 12.16
N GLY A 67 3.88 -64.48 11.63
CA GLY A 67 4.67 -64.55 10.41
C GLY A 67 3.90 -64.11 9.16
N ILE A 68 2.61 -64.43 9.05
CA ILE A 68 1.73 -63.99 7.96
C ILE A 68 1.49 -62.48 8.07
N GLU A 69 1.17 -61.97 9.26
CA GLU A 69 0.95 -60.53 9.53
C GLU A 69 2.20 -59.72 9.20
N ALA A 70 3.37 -60.13 9.61
CA ALA A 70 4.65 -59.49 9.30
C ALA A 70 4.92 -59.42 7.80
N LYS A 71 4.69 -60.52 7.07
CA LYS A 71 4.89 -60.54 5.62
C LYS A 71 3.88 -59.70 4.86
N MET A 72 2.65 -59.64 5.36
CA MET A 72 1.61 -58.74 4.81
C MET A 72 1.98 -57.26 4.95
N GLU A 73 2.52 -56.86 6.10
CA GLU A 73 2.92 -55.47 6.34
C GLU A 73 4.14 -55.09 5.47
N GLU A 74 5.08 -56.00 5.31
CA GLU A 74 6.21 -55.83 4.38
C GLU A 74 5.72 -55.60 2.95
N LYS A 75 4.80 -56.49 2.45
CA LYS A 75 4.23 -56.40 1.12
C LYS A 75 3.40 -55.12 0.94
N ARG A 76 2.61 -54.72 1.95
CA ARG A 76 1.81 -53.51 1.95
C ARG A 76 2.70 -52.26 1.80
N THR A 77 3.79 -52.20 2.58
CA THR A 77 4.76 -51.09 2.51
C THR A 77 5.41 -51.03 1.11
N ALA A 78 5.77 -52.17 0.53
CA ALA A 78 6.34 -52.25 -0.81
C ALA A 78 5.35 -51.73 -1.89
N ILE A 79 4.07 -52.15 -1.81
CA ILE A 79 3.01 -51.71 -2.74
C ILE A 79 2.79 -50.19 -2.58
N GLN A 80 2.69 -49.68 -1.34
CA GLN A 80 2.51 -48.25 -1.09
C GLN A 80 3.68 -47.42 -1.61
N LYS A 81 4.91 -47.91 -1.40
CA LYS A 81 6.12 -47.26 -1.93
C LYS A 81 6.07 -47.16 -3.44
N LYS A 82 5.75 -48.28 -4.13
CA LYS A 82 5.63 -48.33 -5.59
C LYS A 82 4.55 -47.39 -6.12
N LEU A 83 3.37 -47.39 -5.50
CA LEU A 83 2.27 -46.45 -5.86
C LEU A 83 2.65 -45.00 -5.70
N ARG A 84 3.39 -44.67 -4.59
CA ARG A 84 3.90 -43.32 -4.35
C ARG A 84 4.91 -42.91 -5.41
N GLU A 85 5.85 -43.80 -5.76
CA GLU A 85 6.84 -43.53 -6.81
C GLU A 85 6.20 -43.29 -8.17
N GLU A 86 5.19 -44.14 -8.54
CA GLU A 86 4.43 -43.96 -9.77
C GLU A 86 3.62 -42.65 -9.79
N LYS A 87 3.03 -42.29 -8.65
CA LYS A 87 2.34 -40.99 -8.50
C LYS A 87 3.31 -39.83 -8.67
N MET A 88 4.46 -39.89 -8.00
CA MET A 88 5.50 -38.84 -8.12
C MET A 88 6.02 -38.70 -9.54
N LYS A 89 6.17 -39.78 -10.28
CA LYS A 89 6.55 -39.74 -11.70
C LYS A 89 5.51 -39.06 -12.60
N LYS A 90 4.22 -39.20 -12.26
CA LYS A 90 3.12 -38.57 -13.02
C LYS A 90 2.93 -37.08 -12.65
N GLU A 91 3.34 -36.69 -11.45
CA GLU A 91 3.26 -35.32 -10.93
C GLU A 91 4.53 -34.51 -11.22
N VAL A 92 5.23 -34.76 -12.32
CA VAL A 92 6.38 -33.98 -12.74
C VAL A 92 5.94 -32.58 -13.11
N ILE A 93 6.39 -31.60 -12.32
CA ILE A 93 6.21 -30.18 -12.60
C ILE A 93 7.48 -29.69 -13.29
N ASP A 94 7.33 -29.03 -14.41
CA ASP A 94 8.46 -28.35 -15.07
C ASP A 94 8.81 -27.09 -14.27
N VAL A 95 9.85 -27.17 -13.46
CA VAL A 95 10.36 -26.07 -12.62
C VAL A 95 11.05 -24.97 -13.44
N THR A 96 11.28 -25.18 -14.74
CA THR A 96 11.86 -24.16 -15.63
C THR A 96 10.80 -23.19 -16.14
N LEU A 97 9.52 -23.55 -16.04
CA LEU A 97 8.44 -22.63 -16.37
C LEU A 97 8.42 -21.46 -15.39
N PRO A 98 8.35 -20.23 -15.91
CA PRO A 98 8.28 -19.06 -15.03
C PRO A 98 7.01 -19.12 -14.19
N GLY A 99 7.14 -18.84 -12.90
CA GLY A 99 6.01 -18.72 -11.98
C GLY A 99 5.03 -17.64 -12.43
N LYS A 100 3.80 -17.69 -11.92
CA LYS A 100 2.81 -16.64 -12.15
C LYS A 100 3.37 -15.32 -11.60
N LYS A 101 3.56 -14.32 -12.48
CA LYS A 101 3.95 -12.97 -12.06
C LYS A 101 2.86 -12.39 -11.16
N VAL A 102 3.22 -12.04 -9.95
CA VAL A 102 2.35 -11.25 -9.07
C VAL A 102 2.37 -9.82 -9.60
N ALA A 103 1.19 -9.26 -9.88
CA ALA A 103 1.10 -7.84 -10.22
C ALA A 103 1.47 -7.03 -8.97
N VAL A 104 2.55 -6.27 -9.06
CA VAL A 104 2.93 -5.32 -8.01
C VAL A 104 2.09 -4.05 -8.23
N GLY A 105 1.50 -3.53 -7.15
CA GLY A 105 0.79 -2.25 -7.21
C GLY A 105 1.77 -1.10 -7.41
N HIS A 106 1.28 -0.01 -7.99
CA HIS A 106 2.02 1.23 -8.19
C HIS A 106 1.40 2.36 -7.37
N ARG A 107 2.23 3.32 -6.98
CA ARG A 107 1.74 4.52 -6.28
C ARG A 107 1.19 5.50 -7.30
N HIS A 108 0.14 6.23 -6.90
CA HIS A 108 -0.41 7.30 -7.74
C HIS A 108 0.63 8.43 -7.93
N PRO A 109 0.79 9.03 -9.12
CA PRO A 109 1.79 10.08 -9.36
C PRO A 109 1.66 11.28 -8.42
N ASN A 110 0.44 11.71 -8.04
CA ASN A 110 0.26 12.74 -7.01
C ASN A 110 0.84 12.32 -5.66
N GLN A 111 0.69 11.06 -5.27
CA GLN A 111 1.24 10.59 -4.01
C GLN A 111 2.78 10.56 -4.05
N ILE A 112 3.37 10.19 -5.18
CA ILE A 112 4.83 10.22 -5.34
C ILE A 112 5.34 11.66 -5.27
N ALA A 113 4.65 12.60 -5.93
CA ALA A 113 5.00 14.02 -5.89
C ALA A 113 4.83 14.62 -4.49
N LEU A 114 3.78 14.23 -3.75
CA LEU A 114 3.56 14.66 -2.36
C LEU A 114 4.67 14.17 -1.44
N ASP A 115 5.03 12.88 -1.50
CA ASP A 115 6.12 12.33 -0.71
C ASP A 115 7.44 13.04 -0.99
N ASP A 116 7.71 13.42 -2.24
CA ASP A 116 8.90 14.18 -2.62
C ASP A 116 8.87 15.59 -2.03
N LEU A 117 7.71 16.28 -2.08
CA LEU A 117 7.52 17.59 -1.45
C LEU A 117 7.73 17.52 0.08
N GLU A 118 7.06 16.60 0.74
CA GLU A 118 7.18 16.40 2.18
C GLU A 118 8.62 16.10 2.59
N ARG A 119 9.31 15.21 1.86
CA ARG A 119 10.71 14.88 2.11
C ARG A 119 11.62 16.11 2.07
N VAL A 120 11.44 16.99 1.08
CA VAL A 120 12.23 18.21 0.95
C VAL A 120 11.97 19.15 2.14
N PHE A 121 10.72 19.43 2.47
CA PHE A 121 10.37 20.34 3.54
C PHE A 121 10.71 19.77 4.93
N ILE A 122 10.50 18.47 5.17
CA ILE A 122 10.96 17.80 6.41
C ILE A 122 12.48 17.92 6.55
N GLY A 123 13.22 17.76 5.45
CA GLY A 123 14.67 17.98 5.42
C GLY A 123 15.09 19.41 5.79
N MET A 124 14.24 20.40 5.53
CA MET A 124 14.42 21.80 5.94
C MET A 124 13.90 22.09 7.37
N GLY A 125 13.41 21.08 8.10
CA GLY A 125 12.90 21.20 9.47
C GLY A 125 11.45 21.63 9.59
N TYR A 126 10.62 21.37 8.58
CA TYR A 126 9.18 21.59 8.65
C TYR A 126 8.47 20.37 9.26
N GLU A 127 7.42 20.61 10.04
CA GLU A 127 6.47 19.60 10.49
C GLU A 127 5.33 19.50 9.48
N VAL A 128 4.85 18.28 9.22
CA VAL A 128 3.64 18.03 8.41
C VAL A 128 2.44 18.07 9.33
N VAL A 129 1.46 18.91 9.01
CA VAL A 129 0.24 19.11 9.81
C VAL A 129 -1.00 18.95 8.94
N GLU A 130 -2.07 18.41 9.51
CA GLU A 130 -3.33 18.19 8.83
C GLU A 130 -4.47 18.98 9.49
N GLY A 131 -5.55 19.20 8.75
CA GLY A 131 -6.76 19.84 9.25
C GLY A 131 -8.02 19.36 8.51
N PRO A 132 -9.21 19.73 8.96
CA PRO A 132 -10.47 19.25 8.41
C PRO A 132 -10.72 19.76 6.98
N GLU A 133 -11.31 18.92 6.14
CA GLU A 133 -11.76 19.31 4.79
C GLU A 133 -13.08 20.12 4.84
N VAL A 134 -13.95 19.80 5.79
CA VAL A 134 -15.15 20.58 6.10
C VAL A 134 -14.78 21.62 7.14
N GLU A 135 -14.88 22.89 6.78
CA GLU A 135 -14.30 23.98 7.57
C GLU A 135 -15.35 25.07 7.85
N TYR A 136 -15.09 25.85 8.86
CA TYR A 136 -15.85 27.05 9.13
C TYR A 136 -15.39 28.21 8.27
N ASP A 137 -16.34 29.06 7.82
CA ASP A 137 -16.07 30.33 7.10
C ASP A 137 -15.05 31.20 7.85
N HIS A 138 -15.13 31.19 9.18
CA HIS A 138 -14.19 31.89 10.06
C HIS A 138 -12.71 31.54 9.79
N TYR A 139 -12.38 30.25 9.70
CA TYR A 139 -11.01 29.81 9.40
C TYR A 139 -10.63 29.96 7.93
N ASN A 140 -11.59 29.73 7.02
CA ASN A 140 -11.31 29.74 5.59
C ASN A 140 -11.18 31.15 5.03
N PHE A 141 -11.81 32.17 5.67
CA PHE A 141 -11.86 33.51 5.17
C PHE A 141 -11.56 34.59 6.22
N GLU A 142 -12.28 34.67 7.34
CA GLU A 142 -12.18 35.79 8.27
C GLU A 142 -10.78 35.93 8.88
N LEU A 143 -10.23 34.85 9.47
CA LEU A 143 -8.87 34.83 10.02
C LEU A 143 -7.77 35.04 8.98
N LEU A 144 -8.11 34.89 7.70
CA LEU A 144 -7.20 35.11 6.57
C LEU A 144 -7.37 36.51 5.97
N ASN A 145 -7.92 37.45 6.72
CA ASN A 145 -8.15 38.83 6.30
C ASN A 145 -9.09 38.95 5.07
N ILE A 146 -10.04 38.01 4.94
CA ILE A 146 -11.09 38.03 3.92
C ILE A 146 -12.45 38.17 4.60
N PRO A 147 -12.90 39.41 4.94
CA PRO A 147 -14.19 39.61 5.58
C PRO A 147 -15.37 39.30 4.67
N ALA A 148 -16.57 39.15 5.28
CA ALA A 148 -17.78 38.68 4.58
C ALA A 148 -18.11 39.47 3.28
N ASN A 149 -17.78 40.77 3.23
CA ASN A 149 -18.07 41.64 2.09
C ASN A 149 -16.84 41.88 1.20
N HIS A 150 -15.77 41.10 1.34
CA HIS A 150 -14.55 41.26 0.56
C HIS A 150 -14.76 40.73 -0.88
N PRO A 151 -14.42 41.49 -1.95
CA PRO A 151 -14.60 41.04 -3.33
C PRO A 151 -13.90 39.74 -3.65
N ALA A 152 -12.74 39.47 -3.06
CA ALA A 152 -12.01 38.22 -3.28
C ALA A 152 -12.76 36.96 -2.77
N LYS A 153 -13.75 37.13 -1.87
CA LYS A 153 -14.61 36.03 -1.41
C LYS A 153 -15.61 35.59 -2.50
N ASP A 154 -16.12 36.57 -3.26
CA ASP A 154 -17.08 36.32 -4.34
C ASP A 154 -16.41 35.68 -5.56
N GLU A 155 -15.11 35.87 -5.75
CA GLU A 155 -14.32 35.30 -6.85
C GLU A 155 -13.91 33.84 -6.58
N GLN A 156 -14.08 33.37 -5.36
CA GLN A 156 -13.78 31.99 -5.00
C GLN A 156 -15.06 31.16 -5.04
N ASP A 157 -15.28 30.45 -6.12
CA ASP A 157 -16.39 29.51 -6.26
C ASP A 157 -16.33 28.44 -5.16
N THR A 158 -17.08 28.66 -4.09
CA THR A 158 -16.99 27.90 -2.85
C THR A 158 -18.21 26.99 -2.67
N PHE A 159 -17.96 25.74 -2.31
CA PHE A 159 -19.02 24.80 -1.92
C PHE A 159 -19.43 25.02 -0.47
N TYR A 160 -20.51 25.76 -0.23
CA TYR A 160 -21.09 25.92 1.09
C TYR A 160 -22.02 24.76 1.45
N ILE A 161 -21.89 24.21 2.66
CA ILE A 161 -22.78 23.20 3.22
C ILE A 161 -23.91 23.91 4.00
N THR A 162 -23.54 24.92 4.78
CA THR A 162 -24.43 25.85 5.45
C THR A 162 -23.91 27.26 5.27
N LYS A 163 -24.57 28.25 5.87
CA LYS A 163 -24.12 29.66 5.81
C LYS A 163 -22.67 29.84 6.33
N ASP A 164 -22.26 29.06 7.32
CA ASP A 164 -21.02 29.25 8.05
C ASP A 164 -20.08 28.03 7.95
N ILE A 165 -20.48 26.98 7.19
CA ILE A 165 -19.72 25.73 6.98
C ILE A 165 -19.58 25.48 5.48
N LEU A 166 -18.36 25.19 5.06
CA LEU A 166 -17.99 24.99 3.66
C LEU A 166 -16.98 23.85 3.46
N LEU A 167 -16.76 23.44 2.24
CA LEU A 167 -15.59 22.67 1.85
C LEU A 167 -14.43 23.65 1.64
N ARG A 168 -13.31 23.46 2.35
CA ARG A 168 -12.18 24.39 2.32
C ARG A 168 -11.67 24.62 0.90
N THR A 169 -11.45 25.87 0.52
CA THR A 169 -10.98 26.29 -0.81
C THR A 169 -9.45 26.30 -0.93
N GLN A 170 -8.77 26.16 0.21
CA GLN A 170 -7.31 26.21 0.39
C GLN A 170 -6.94 25.48 1.68
N THR A 171 -5.68 25.16 1.89
CA THR A 171 -5.22 24.56 3.15
C THR A 171 -4.80 25.61 4.20
N SER A 172 -4.89 26.90 3.89
CA SER A 172 -4.60 28.03 4.81
C SER A 172 -5.39 28.01 6.13
N PRO A 173 -6.63 27.46 6.22
CA PRO A 173 -7.30 27.26 7.52
C PRO A 173 -6.46 26.48 8.53
N VAL A 174 -5.66 25.52 8.06
CA VAL A 174 -4.74 24.76 8.94
C VAL A 174 -3.68 25.68 9.53
N GLN A 175 -3.19 26.64 8.74
CA GLN A 175 -2.21 27.63 9.21
C GLN A 175 -2.81 28.51 10.34
N ALA A 176 -4.06 28.99 10.16
CA ALA A 176 -4.76 29.76 11.20
C ALA A 176 -4.93 28.94 12.49
N ARG A 177 -5.36 27.67 12.38
CA ARG A 177 -5.49 26.76 13.53
C ARG A 177 -4.17 26.53 14.26
N ILE A 178 -3.07 26.40 13.55
CA ILE A 178 -1.73 26.25 14.16
C ILE A 178 -1.29 27.55 14.84
N MET A 179 -1.53 28.71 14.21
CA MET A 179 -1.22 30.00 14.82
C MET A 179 -1.99 30.23 16.14
N GLU A 180 -3.27 29.86 16.20
CA GLU A 180 -4.08 29.94 17.43
C GLU A 180 -3.55 29.09 18.60
N THR A 181 -2.74 28.04 18.33
CA THR A 181 -2.12 27.26 19.42
C THR A 181 -1.10 28.07 20.25
N GLY A 182 -0.61 29.17 19.72
CA GLY A 182 0.41 29.99 20.36
C GLY A 182 1.79 29.34 20.50
N ARG A 183 2.01 28.16 19.93
CA ARG A 183 3.33 27.48 19.91
C ARG A 183 4.28 28.22 18.97
N MET A 184 5.41 28.66 19.47
CA MET A 184 6.47 29.31 18.68
C MET A 184 7.79 28.56 18.85
N PRO A 185 8.66 28.53 17.85
CA PRO A 185 8.43 28.95 16.45
C PRO A 185 7.48 28.01 15.70
N ILE A 186 6.81 28.52 14.64
CA ILE A 186 6.02 27.74 13.72
C ILE A 186 6.84 27.49 12.44
N ARG A 187 6.94 26.26 12.02
CA ARG A 187 7.52 25.86 10.72
C ARG A 187 6.81 24.60 10.25
N VAL A 188 5.76 24.76 9.46
CA VAL A 188 4.87 23.69 9.07
C VAL A 188 4.58 23.69 7.58
N ILE A 189 4.26 22.51 7.04
CA ILE A 189 3.55 22.35 5.77
C ILE A 189 2.21 21.65 6.03
N ALA A 190 1.19 22.11 5.33
CA ALA A 190 -0.18 21.59 5.43
C ALA A 190 -0.62 21.02 4.06
N PRO A 191 -0.33 19.75 3.76
CA PRO A 191 -0.88 19.09 2.61
C PRO A 191 -2.36 18.77 2.81
N GLY A 192 -3.14 18.83 1.71
CA GLY A 192 -4.52 18.41 1.81
C GLY A 192 -5.34 18.67 0.58
N ARG A 193 -6.50 18.02 0.53
CA ARG A 193 -7.48 18.21 -0.50
C ARG A 193 -8.21 19.54 -0.29
N VAL A 194 -8.51 20.20 -1.39
CA VAL A 194 -9.25 21.46 -1.42
C VAL A 194 -10.33 21.41 -2.52
N PHE A 195 -11.31 22.30 -2.42
CA PHE A 195 -12.51 22.24 -3.27
C PHE A 195 -12.85 23.63 -3.80
N ARG A 196 -13.10 23.72 -5.09
CA ARG A 196 -13.59 24.92 -5.76
C ARG A 196 -14.64 24.53 -6.79
N SER A 197 -15.62 25.37 -7.03
CA SER A 197 -16.71 25.09 -7.96
C SER A 197 -16.30 25.30 -9.44
N ASP A 198 -15.04 24.97 -9.76
CA ASP A 198 -14.50 25.08 -11.10
C ASP A 198 -15.07 24.02 -12.05
N GLU A 199 -15.21 24.35 -13.32
CA GLU A 199 -15.51 23.37 -14.36
C GLU A 199 -14.28 22.49 -14.64
N VAL A 200 -14.55 21.21 -14.94
CA VAL A 200 -13.48 20.24 -15.22
C VAL A 200 -12.90 20.47 -16.60
N ASP A 201 -11.61 20.83 -16.66
CA ASP A 201 -10.86 20.92 -17.91
C ASP A 201 -9.46 20.26 -17.78
N ALA A 202 -8.56 20.52 -18.73
CA ALA A 202 -7.20 19.98 -18.73
C ALA A 202 -6.31 20.55 -17.58
N THR A 203 -6.75 21.61 -16.90
CA THR A 203 -5.98 22.36 -15.90
C THR A 203 -6.72 22.59 -14.59
N HIS A 204 -8.03 22.39 -14.55
CA HIS A 204 -8.90 22.60 -13.40
C HIS A 204 -9.70 21.36 -13.03
N SER A 205 -9.91 21.17 -11.73
CA SER A 205 -10.77 20.15 -11.15
C SER A 205 -11.47 20.72 -9.93
N PRO A 206 -12.75 20.40 -9.68
CA PRO A 206 -13.46 20.86 -8.49
C PRO A 206 -12.88 20.30 -7.19
N SER A 207 -12.08 19.27 -7.28
CA SER A 207 -11.32 18.71 -6.15
C SER A 207 -9.87 18.52 -6.58
N PHE A 208 -8.96 19.15 -5.88
CA PHE A 208 -7.52 19.06 -6.13
C PHE A 208 -6.76 19.13 -4.80
N HIS A 209 -5.42 19.12 -4.84
CA HIS A 209 -4.61 19.13 -3.63
C HIS A 209 -3.69 20.33 -3.60
N GLN A 210 -3.53 20.90 -2.40
CA GLN A 210 -2.53 21.92 -2.12
C GLN A 210 -1.58 21.46 -1.03
N VAL A 211 -0.37 21.99 -1.08
CA VAL A 211 0.61 21.93 0.02
C VAL A 211 0.97 23.36 0.36
N GLU A 212 0.49 23.85 1.48
CA GLU A 212 0.83 25.20 1.94
C GLU A 212 1.84 25.14 3.06
N GLY A 213 2.78 26.10 3.05
CA GLY A 213 3.79 26.22 4.07
C GLY A 213 3.62 27.52 4.88
N LEU A 214 3.90 27.44 6.16
CA LEU A 214 3.91 28.58 7.09
C LEU A 214 5.17 28.55 7.95
N VAL A 215 5.84 29.69 8.03
CA VAL A 215 6.89 29.95 9.01
C VAL A 215 6.55 31.21 9.79
N VAL A 216 6.54 31.13 11.12
CA VAL A 216 6.39 32.30 12.00
C VAL A 216 7.43 32.20 13.12
N ASP A 217 8.26 33.21 13.21
CA ASP A 217 9.27 33.35 14.26
C ASP A 217 9.68 34.85 14.41
N LYS A 218 10.60 35.13 15.30
CA LYS A 218 11.16 36.47 15.43
C LYS A 218 12.10 36.78 14.27
N GLY A 219 11.87 37.94 13.65
CA GLY A 219 12.78 38.49 12.64
C GLY A 219 12.77 37.73 11.29
N ILE A 220 11.72 37.01 10.96
CA ILE A 220 11.53 36.38 9.66
C ILE A 220 11.36 37.47 8.59
N THR A 221 12.04 37.30 7.47
CA THR A 221 12.10 38.27 6.38
C THR A 221 11.68 37.67 5.03
N PHE A 222 11.43 38.54 4.05
CA PHE A 222 11.21 38.13 2.67
C PHE A 222 12.43 37.41 2.04
N ALA A 223 13.64 37.70 2.56
CA ALA A 223 14.84 37.00 2.14
C ALA A 223 14.84 35.52 2.56
N ASP A 224 14.29 35.20 3.74
CA ASP A 224 14.14 33.84 4.25
C ASP A 224 13.13 33.06 3.37
N LEU A 225 12.01 33.70 2.99
CA LEU A 225 11.04 33.14 2.04
C LEU A 225 11.72 32.82 0.69
N LYS A 226 12.49 33.78 0.15
CA LYS A 226 13.23 33.57 -1.11
C LYS A 226 14.22 32.43 -1.01
N GLY A 227 14.99 32.34 0.06
CA GLY A 227 15.96 31.27 0.30
C GLY A 227 15.29 29.90 0.38
N THR A 228 14.18 29.82 1.14
CA THR A 228 13.39 28.59 1.28
C THR A 228 12.86 28.09 -0.08
N LEU A 229 12.25 28.96 -0.86
CA LEU A 229 11.66 28.58 -2.14
C LEU A 229 12.70 28.30 -3.23
N GLN A 230 13.86 28.98 -3.18
CA GLN A 230 14.98 28.64 -4.06
C GLN A 230 15.51 27.24 -3.76
N GLN A 231 15.78 26.93 -2.48
CA GLN A 231 16.25 25.61 -2.04
C GLN A 231 15.24 24.51 -2.42
N TRP A 232 13.94 24.73 -2.14
CA TRP A 232 12.89 23.80 -2.54
C TRP A 232 12.89 23.55 -4.06
N ALA A 233 13.00 24.59 -4.86
CA ALA A 233 12.96 24.48 -6.32
C ALA A 233 14.18 23.70 -6.86
N GLU A 234 15.36 23.90 -6.29
CA GLU A 234 16.58 23.19 -6.64
C GLU A 234 16.50 21.69 -6.29
N GLU A 235 15.99 21.36 -5.09
CA GLU A 235 15.84 20.00 -4.63
C GLU A 235 14.73 19.23 -5.41
N PHE A 236 13.63 19.91 -5.78
CA PHE A 236 12.49 19.28 -6.40
C PHE A 236 12.61 19.16 -7.93
N PHE A 237 13.13 20.20 -8.61
CA PHE A 237 13.24 20.26 -10.08
C PHE A 237 14.66 20.10 -10.60
N GLY A 238 15.66 20.16 -9.73
CA GLY A 238 17.06 20.01 -10.05
C GLY A 238 17.91 21.26 -9.75
N PRO A 239 19.22 21.09 -9.58
CA PRO A 239 20.14 22.10 -9.01
C PRO A 239 20.32 23.36 -9.88
N ASP A 240 20.02 23.31 -11.16
CA ASP A 240 20.12 24.46 -12.07
C ASP A 240 18.83 25.31 -12.11
N THR A 241 17.81 24.96 -11.32
CA THR A 241 16.52 25.65 -11.30
C THR A 241 16.66 27.03 -10.67
N LYS A 242 16.23 28.05 -11.41
CA LYS A 242 16.20 29.44 -10.94
C LYS A 242 14.78 29.82 -10.58
N VAL A 243 14.63 30.67 -9.57
CA VAL A 243 13.35 31.19 -9.08
C VAL A 243 13.26 32.68 -9.39
N LYS A 244 12.10 33.12 -9.85
CA LYS A 244 11.77 34.51 -10.11
C LYS A 244 10.48 34.88 -9.36
N PHE A 245 10.53 35.97 -8.62
CA PHE A 245 9.39 36.50 -7.89
C PHE A 245 8.76 37.63 -8.69
N ARG A 246 7.44 37.56 -8.87
CA ARG A 246 6.64 38.62 -9.48
C ARG A 246 5.70 39.21 -8.42
N PRO A 247 5.68 40.54 -8.21
CA PRO A 247 4.72 41.15 -7.28
C PRO A 247 3.28 40.74 -7.61
N HIS A 248 2.52 40.40 -6.57
CA HIS A 248 1.11 40.05 -6.67
C HIS A 248 0.37 40.54 -5.41
N HIS A 249 -0.93 40.37 -5.33
CA HIS A 249 -1.72 40.68 -4.15
C HIS A 249 -2.52 39.47 -3.68
N PHE A 250 -2.37 39.15 -2.38
CA PHE A 250 -3.24 38.24 -1.65
C PHE A 250 -3.70 38.91 -0.36
N PRO A 251 -4.98 38.73 0.07
CA PRO A 251 -5.50 39.41 1.27
C PRO A 251 -4.75 39.05 2.56
N PHE A 252 -4.21 37.83 2.63
CA PHE A 252 -3.58 37.23 3.78
C PHE A 252 -2.05 37.41 3.83
N THR A 253 -1.44 38.02 2.82
CA THR A 253 0.01 38.30 2.79
C THR A 253 0.31 39.69 2.27
N GLU A 254 1.35 40.32 2.83
CA GLU A 254 1.88 41.65 2.41
C GLU A 254 3.35 41.79 2.82
N PRO A 255 4.31 41.96 1.87
CA PRO A 255 4.14 41.88 0.43
C PRO A 255 3.86 40.46 -0.05
N SER A 256 3.13 40.37 -1.17
CA SER A 256 2.80 39.13 -1.84
C SER A 256 3.54 38.98 -3.17
N ALA A 257 3.78 37.76 -3.58
CA ALA A 257 4.39 37.46 -4.88
C ALA A 257 3.87 36.13 -5.45
N GLU A 258 3.87 36.05 -6.76
CA GLU A 258 3.86 34.77 -7.49
C GLU A 258 5.29 34.34 -7.80
N VAL A 259 5.50 33.02 -7.84
CA VAL A 259 6.82 32.44 -8.08
C VAL A 259 6.82 31.64 -9.35
N ASP A 260 7.72 32.04 -10.25
CA ASP A 260 8.04 31.28 -11.46
C ASP A 260 9.36 30.54 -11.27
N VAL A 261 9.46 29.32 -11.78
CA VAL A 261 10.71 28.58 -11.91
C VAL A 261 11.21 28.61 -13.36
N SER A 262 12.52 28.57 -13.56
CA SER A 262 13.08 28.38 -14.90
C SER A 262 12.60 27.05 -15.45
N CYS A 263 12.19 27.04 -16.73
CA CYS A 263 11.68 25.82 -17.34
C CYS A 263 12.79 24.74 -17.37
N PHE A 264 12.64 23.73 -16.56
CA PHE A 264 13.60 22.63 -16.42
C PHE A 264 13.73 21.80 -17.71
N LYS A 265 12.69 21.75 -18.56
CA LYS A 265 12.74 21.04 -19.84
C LYS A 265 13.64 21.71 -20.87
N CYS A 266 13.64 23.04 -20.97
CA CYS A 266 14.39 23.79 -21.96
C CYS A 266 15.53 24.62 -21.37
N GLY A 267 15.79 24.54 -20.06
CA GLY A 267 16.80 25.34 -19.38
C GLY A 267 16.61 26.86 -19.54
N GLY A 268 15.35 27.32 -19.59
CA GLY A 268 15.02 28.75 -19.75
C GLY A 268 15.04 29.29 -21.20
N LYS A 269 15.31 28.45 -22.20
CA LYS A 269 15.42 28.88 -23.63
C LYS A 269 14.09 29.13 -24.33
N GLY A 270 12.99 28.65 -23.75
CA GLY A 270 11.66 28.69 -24.34
C GLY A 270 11.30 27.37 -25.07
N CYS A 271 10.16 26.76 -24.73
CA CYS A 271 9.64 25.56 -25.37
C CYS A 271 8.09 25.55 -25.28
N ARG A 272 7.46 24.48 -25.79
CA ARG A 272 5.99 24.33 -25.76
C ARG A 272 5.48 24.32 -24.31
N MET A 273 6.15 23.65 -23.36
CA MET A 273 5.75 23.58 -21.96
C MET A 273 5.66 24.96 -21.30
N CYS A 274 6.68 25.79 -21.49
CA CYS A 274 6.70 27.15 -20.94
C CYS A 274 6.11 28.21 -21.91
N LYS A 275 5.43 27.78 -22.98
CA LYS A 275 4.82 28.66 -24.00
C LYS A 275 5.81 29.72 -24.57
N GLY A 276 7.09 29.34 -24.70
CA GLY A 276 8.15 30.21 -25.23
C GLY A 276 8.78 31.16 -24.21
N SER A 277 8.23 31.30 -22.98
CA SER A 277 8.69 32.29 -21.98
C SER A 277 10.00 31.92 -21.31
N GLY A 278 10.35 30.63 -21.27
CA GLY A 278 11.43 30.11 -20.46
C GLY A 278 11.14 29.97 -18.95
N TRP A 279 9.93 30.39 -18.51
CA TRP A 279 9.51 30.41 -17.11
C TRP A 279 8.15 29.71 -16.95
N ILE A 280 7.94 29.11 -15.78
CA ILE A 280 6.70 28.40 -15.43
C ILE A 280 6.26 28.87 -14.06
N GLU A 281 5.05 29.44 -13.99
CA GLU A 281 4.42 29.79 -12.72
C GLU A 281 4.05 28.53 -11.93
N ILE A 282 4.44 28.51 -10.64
CA ILE A 282 4.29 27.35 -9.78
C ILE A 282 3.39 27.63 -8.57
N LEU A 283 3.59 28.77 -7.88
CA LEU A 283 2.96 29.02 -6.58
C LEU A 283 2.80 30.51 -6.26
N GLY A 284 1.89 30.80 -5.33
CA GLY A 284 1.78 32.09 -4.66
C GLY A 284 2.45 32.06 -3.29
N CYS A 285 3.00 33.21 -2.87
CA CYS A 285 3.65 33.34 -1.56
C CYS A 285 3.62 34.79 -1.06
N GLY A 286 4.04 35.00 0.19
CA GLY A 286 4.23 36.34 0.74
C GLY A 286 4.54 36.33 2.23
N MET A 287 4.82 37.52 2.77
CA MET A 287 4.90 37.69 4.21
C MET A 287 3.50 37.67 4.81
N VAL A 288 3.31 36.95 5.90
CA VAL A 288 1.99 36.89 6.58
C VAL A 288 1.55 38.29 6.98
N HIS A 289 0.34 38.65 6.60
CA HIS A 289 -0.20 39.97 6.89
C HIS A 289 -0.29 40.20 8.41
N PRO A 290 0.15 41.36 8.94
CA PRO A 290 0.12 41.63 10.38
C PRO A 290 -1.25 41.41 11.04
N LYS A 291 -2.33 41.72 10.32
CA LYS A 291 -3.70 41.50 10.81
C LYS A 291 -4.00 40.00 10.98
N VAL A 292 -3.51 39.11 10.08
CA VAL A 292 -3.69 37.67 10.21
C VAL A 292 -2.97 37.14 11.47
N LEU A 293 -1.76 37.64 11.75
CA LEU A 293 -1.06 37.31 13.00
C LEU A 293 -1.84 37.76 14.23
N SER A 294 -2.31 39.04 14.23
CA SER A 294 -3.10 39.57 15.33
C SER A 294 -4.42 38.85 15.54
N ASP A 295 -5.16 38.54 14.46
CA ASP A 295 -6.44 37.85 14.54
C ASP A 295 -6.28 36.40 15.06
N CYS A 296 -5.11 35.79 14.85
CA CYS A 296 -4.72 34.48 15.42
C CYS A 296 -4.04 34.60 16.82
N GLY A 297 -4.02 35.76 17.45
CA GLY A 297 -3.48 35.97 18.79
C GLY A 297 -1.95 36.08 18.87
N ILE A 298 -1.27 36.33 17.75
CA ILE A 298 0.19 36.50 17.66
C ILE A 298 0.51 38.00 17.55
N ASP A 299 1.44 38.51 18.38
CA ASP A 299 1.88 39.89 18.35
C ASP A 299 2.77 40.19 17.12
N PRO A 300 2.30 40.98 16.14
CA PRO A 300 3.04 41.29 14.92
C PRO A 300 4.24 42.24 15.13
N GLU A 301 4.34 42.90 16.29
CA GLU A 301 5.51 43.71 16.66
C GLU A 301 6.68 42.82 17.10
N VAL A 302 6.41 41.59 17.55
CA VAL A 302 7.40 40.63 18.03
C VAL A 302 7.72 39.57 16.99
N TYR A 303 6.71 39.10 16.27
CA TYR A 303 6.80 37.99 15.32
C TYR A 303 6.48 38.44 13.90
N SER A 304 7.17 37.84 12.97
CA SER A 304 6.89 37.92 11.54
C SER A 304 6.87 36.55 10.93
N GLY A 305 6.32 36.40 9.74
CA GLY A 305 6.27 35.11 9.08
C GLY A 305 6.08 35.21 7.59
N PHE A 306 6.23 34.09 6.91
CA PHE A 306 5.87 33.96 5.52
C PHE A 306 5.02 32.70 5.28
N ALA A 307 4.24 32.75 4.20
CA ALA A 307 3.47 31.62 3.73
C ALA A 307 3.63 31.43 2.22
N PHE A 308 3.40 30.20 1.76
CA PHE A 308 3.38 29.86 0.34
C PHE A 308 2.38 28.72 0.09
N GLY A 309 1.84 28.64 -1.14
CA GLY A 309 0.86 27.61 -1.49
C GLY A 309 1.17 26.95 -2.84
N ILE A 310 1.45 25.65 -2.84
CA ILE A 310 1.80 24.85 -4.01
C ILE A 310 0.60 24.00 -4.40
N GLY A 311 0.13 24.09 -5.66
CA GLY A 311 -0.83 23.12 -6.22
C GLY A 311 -0.13 21.80 -6.53
N LEU A 312 -0.51 20.71 -5.86
CA LEU A 312 0.14 19.41 -6.03
C LEU A 312 0.03 18.88 -7.46
N GLU A 313 -1.16 18.94 -8.05
CA GLU A 313 -1.37 18.53 -9.43
C GLU A 313 -0.49 19.33 -10.39
N ARG A 314 -0.34 20.63 -10.15
CA ARG A 314 0.49 21.50 -10.99
C ARG A 314 1.92 21.04 -11.07
N VAL A 315 2.53 20.74 -9.92
CA VAL A 315 3.92 20.24 -9.87
C VAL A 315 4.02 18.80 -10.37
N THR A 316 3.01 17.96 -10.14
CA THR A 316 2.93 16.60 -10.67
C THR A 316 2.88 16.58 -12.19
N LEU A 317 1.97 17.36 -12.80
CA LEU A 317 1.84 17.50 -14.26
C LEU A 317 3.17 17.94 -14.89
N LEU A 318 3.82 18.92 -14.27
CA LEU A 318 5.10 19.44 -14.74
C LEU A 318 6.23 18.43 -14.61
N LYS A 319 6.36 17.78 -13.46
CA LYS A 319 7.44 16.82 -13.15
C LYS A 319 7.39 15.59 -14.07
N TYR A 320 6.20 15.11 -14.35
CA TYR A 320 5.99 13.90 -15.15
C TYR A 320 5.57 14.17 -16.61
N GLU A 321 5.59 15.44 -17.04
CA GLU A 321 5.18 15.86 -18.39
C GLU A 321 3.78 15.36 -18.78
N ILE A 322 2.83 15.43 -17.85
CA ILE A 322 1.44 15.05 -18.07
C ILE A 322 0.70 16.27 -18.64
N ASP A 323 0.10 16.13 -19.81
CA ASP A 323 -0.51 17.24 -20.53
C ASP A 323 -1.96 17.57 -20.08
N ASP A 324 -2.61 16.69 -19.34
CA ASP A 324 -4.02 16.80 -18.97
C ASP A 324 -4.25 16.31 -17.53
N MET A 325 -4.79 17.21 -16.68
CA MET A 325 -5.07 16.91 -15.26
C MET A 325 -6.10 15.80 -15.08
N ARG A 326 -7.03 15.63 -16.00
CA ARG A 326 -8.09 14.61 -15.93
C ARG A 326 -7.52 13.20 -15.83
N LEU A 327 -6.35 12.94 -16.44
CA LEU A 327 -5.65 11.66 -16.38
C LEU A 327 -5.31 11.24 -14.94
N LEU A 328 -5.12 12.20 -14.02
CA LEU A 328 -4.87 11.94 -12.62
C LEU A 328 -6.11 11.41 -11.88
N TYR A 329 -7.31 11.62 -12.42
CA TYR A 329 -8.58 11.32 -11.76
C TYR A 329 -9.42 10.25 -12.47
N GLU A 330 -9.13 9.94 -13.75
CA GLU A 330 -9.87 8.96 -14.54
C GLU A 330 -9.62 7.49 -14.11
N ASN A 331 -8.64 7.25 -13.26
CA ASN A 331 -8.27 5.92 -12.78
C ASN A 331 -7.97 4.90 -13.90
N ASP A 332 -7.39 5.36 -15.02
CA ASP A 332 -6.98 4.48 -16.11
C ASP A 332 -5.72 3.69 -15.71
N ALA A 333 -5.86 2.37 -15.60
CA ALA A 333 -4.77 1.49 -15.23
C ALA A 333 -3.57 1.53 -16.22
N ARG A 334 -3.81 1.90 -17.50
CA ARG A 334 -2.74 2.04 -18.50
C ARG A 334 -1.89 3.26 -18.22
N PHE A 335 -2.52 4.34 -17.75
CA PHE A 335 -1.84 5.55 -17.32
C PHE A 335 -1.08 5.31 -16.01
N LEU A 336 -1.76 4.78 -14.98
CA LEU A 336 -1.17 4.59 -13.66
C LEU A 336 0.02 3.60 -13.64
N LYS A 337 0.08 2.66 -14.57
CA LYS A 337 1.21 1.71 -14.70
C LYS A 337 2.50 2.31 -15.23
N GLN A 338 2.49 3.58 -15.64
CA GLN A 338 3.66 4.30 -16.14
C GLN A 338 4.54 4.86 -15.01
N PHE A 339 4.04 4.85 -13.77
CA PHE A 339 4.68 5.44 -12.58
C PHE A 339 5.08 4.43 -11.53
#